data_157c4db79a173bc335d537723160e04e
#
_entry.id   157c4db79a173bc335d537723160e04e
#
_cell.length_a   1.000
_cell.length_b   1.000
_cell.length_c   1.000
_cell.angle_alpha   90.00
_cell.angle_beta   90.00
_cell.angle_gamma   90.00
#
_symmetry.space_group_name_H-M   'P 1'
#
loop_
_entity.id
_entity.type
_entity.pdbx_description
1 polymer ?
#
loop_
_entity_poly.entity_id
_entity_poly.type
_entity_poly.pdbx_seq_one_letter_code
_entity_poly.pdbx_strand_id
1 'polypeptide(L)'
;MSSVKEITSDSSKYRGLLEESTSIVTIPPRGGGIIKPGIIILPKAPCFLFIGDLHGDLSSAHSVLKSMWSELTGECIIVFLGDYVDRGSYQLETLTLVLLLKKNYHDKIVLLRGNHEPPTWLTPYPHDYPYYLSTRFSSTWRDLYQTSLNLFNTLPLVAILEDFFIALHGGPPLTVLTSSSWQDAFEAGREGFSSRVLEEILWSDPVEEDLEYLESPRGAGVLFGKKVTNKALKLIRGRYIIRGHEAVNGVKTNHNGLVFTVFTASIVYNLNCAGVLKLVYKENNYIPQALCIKPSSEL
;
A
#
# COMPACT_ATOMS: atom_id res chain seq x y z
N MET A 1 20.57 -3.93 -6.09
CA MET A 1 20.90 -4.70 -4.85
C MET A 1 22.15 -4.20 -4.11
N SER A 2 23.25 -3.81 -4.78
CA SER A 2 24.43 -3.26 -4.08
C SER A 2 24.12 -2.07 -3.19
N SER A 3 23.40 -1.07 -3.70
CA SER A 3 22.99 0.13 -2.93
C SER A 3 22.08 -0.20 -1.74
N VAL A 4 21.22 -1.20 -1.86
CA VAL A 4 20.37 -1.66 -0.75
C VAL A 4 21.23 -2.22 0.38
N LYS A 5 22.17 -3.13 0.07
CA LYS A 5 23.10 -3.72 1.05
C LYS A 5 23.98 -2.65 1.71
N GLU A 6 24.47 -1.69 0.95
CA GLU A 6 25.26 -0.58 1.47
C GLU A 6 24.51 0.26 2.49
N ILE A 7 23.26 0.63 2.17
CA ILE A 7 22.42 1.44 3.06
C ILE A 7 22.04 0.67 4.31
N THR A 8 21.60 -0.59 4.19
CA THR A 8 21.15 -1.40 5.33
C THR A 8 22.28 -1.91 6.22
N SER A 9 23.53 -1.71 5.85
CA SER A 9 24.69 -2.00 6.69
C SER A 9 25.22 -0.81 7.48
N ASP A 10 24.72 0.41 7.24
CA ASP A 10 25.16 1.65 7.83
C ASP A 10 23.98 2.43 8.41
N SER A 11 23.96 2.62 9.74
CA SER A 11 22.85 3.29 10.44
C SER A 11 22.65 4.74 10.01
N SER A 12 23.74 5.46 9.68
CA SER A 12 23.66 6.85 9.23
C SER A 12 23.07 6.96 7.83
N LYS A 13 23.46 6.06 6.91
CA LYS A 13 22.89 5.98 5.57
C LYS A 13 21.41 5.57 5.61
N TYR A 14 21.06 4.60 6.47
CA TYR A 14 19.69 4.16 6.64
C TYR A 14 18.82 5.29 7.19
N ARG A 15 19.29 5.99 8.24
CA ARG A 15 18.62 7.20 8.77
C ARG A 15 18.43 8.25 7.68
N GLY A 16 19.49 8.61 6.96
CA GLY A 16 19.42 9.61 5.90
C GLY A 16 18.39 9.27 4.83
N LEU A 17 18.26 7.98 4.44
CA LEU A 17 17.23 7.56 3.50
C LEU A 17 15.82 7.72 4.08
N LEU A 18 15.58 7.34 5.34
CA LEU A 18 14.28 7.50 6.01
C LEU A 18 13.87 8.98 6.09
N GLU A 19 14.80 9.86 6.51
CA GLU A 19 14.56 11.31 6.64
C GLU A 19 14.27 11.96 5.28
N GLU A 20 15.08 11.66 4.26
CA GLU A 20 14.86 12.14 2.90
C GLU A 20 13.51 11.65 2.35
N SER A 21 13.19 10.37 2.59
CA SER A 21 11.95 9.76 2.12
C SER A 21 10.72 10.42 2.74
N THR A 22 10.78 10.88 3.99
CA THR A 22 9.68 11.59 4.66
C THR A 22 9.21 12.81 3.86
N SER A 23 10.10 13.49 3.15
CA SER A 23 9.75 14.65 2.32
C SER A 23 9.23 14.29 0.93
N ILE A 24 9.57 13.11 0.41
CA ILE A 24 9.25 12.74 -0.99
C ILE A 24 8.08 11.75 -1.12
N VAL A 25 7.71 11.00 -0.07
CA VAL A 25 6.63 10.00 -0.17
C VAL A 25 5.28 10.61 -0.48
N THR A 26 5.06 11.87 -0.11
CA THR A 26 3.84 12.61 -0.42
C THR A 26 3.83 13.25 -1.81
N ILE A 27 4.95 13.25 -2.55
CA ILE A 27 4.98 13.81 -3.92
C ILE A 27 4.08 12.98 -4.81
N PRO A 28 3.02 13.56 -5.41
CA PRO A 28 2.13 12.82 -6.29
C PRO A 28 2.80 12.52 -7.64
N PRO A 29 2.29 11.55 -8.41
CA PRO A 29 2.70 11.37 -9.79
C PRO A 29 2.51 12.65 -10.63
N ARG A 30 3.30 12.78 -11.68
CA ARG A 30 3.27 13.96 -12.57
C ARG A 30 1.86 14.18 -13.14
N GLY A 31 1.30 15.35 -12.92
CA GLY A 31 -0.08 15.68 -13.29
C GLY A 31 -1.14 15.26 -12.27
N GLY A 32 -0.73 14.63 -11.19
CA GLY A 32 -1.57 14.34 -10.04
C GLY A 32 -1.61 15.48 -9.02
N GLY A 33 -2.26 15.24 -7.92
CA GLY A 33 -2.37 16.17 -6.80
C GLY A 33 -2.32 15.47 -5.45
N ILE A 34 -2.16 16.25 -4.41
CA ILE A 34 -2.30 15.79 -3.03
C ILE A 34 -3.39 16.59 -2.33
N ILE A 35 -4.26 15.87 -1.63
CA ILE A 35 -5.23 16.46 -0.73
C ILE A 35 -4.85 16.03 0.69
N LYS A 36 -4.63 17.00 1.57
CA LYS A 36 -4.33 16.69 2.98
C LYS A 36 -5.60 16.16 3.67
N PRO A 37 -5.43 15.18 4.55
CA PRO A 37 -4.20 14.72 5.19
C PRO A 37 -3.51 13.47 4.60
N GLY A 38 -3.51 13.19 3.36
CA GLY A 38 -2.76 12.03 2.83
C GLY A 38 -3.53 11.25 1.77
N ILE A 39 -4.29 11.98 0.95
CA ILE A 39 -4.99 11.45 -0.22
C ILE A 39 -4.24 11.92 -1.46
N ILE A 40 -3.82 10.97 -2.28
CA ILE A 40 -3.21 11.22 -3.59
C ILE A 40 -4.30 11.18 -4.66
N ILE A 41 -4.41 12.24 -5.44
CA ILE A 41 -5.21 12.24 -6.66
C ILE A 41 -4.31 11.84 -7.82
N LEU A 42 -4.68 10.77 -8.47
CA LEU A 42 -3.92 10.21 -9.59
C LEU A 42 -4.32 10.88 -10.91
N PRO A 43 -3.36 11.15 -11.81
CA PRO A 43 -3.66 11.55 -13.17
C PRO A 43 -4.08 10.33 -14.00
N LYS A 44 -4.74 10.53 -15.13
CA LYS A 44 -4.90 9.46 -16.12
C LYS A 44 -3.52 9.05 -16.67
N ALA A 45 -3.30 7.76 -16.80
CA ALA A 45 -2.06 7.18 -17.33
C ALA A 45 -2.40 6.00 -18.26
N PRO A 46 -1.52 5.62 -19.17
CA PRO A 46 -1.74 4.46 -20.06
C PRO A 46 -1.94 3.15 -19.27
N CYS A 47 -1.33 3.06 -18.10
CA CYS A 47 -1.47 1.89 -17.21
C CYS A 47 -1.15 2.24 -15.75
N PHE A 48 -1.69 1.40 -14.87
CA PHE A 48 -1.35 1.37 -13.44
C PHE A 48 -0.91 -0.04 -13.06
N LEU A 49 0.11 -0.14 -12.20
CA LEU A 49 0.49 -1.38 -11.54
C LEU A 49 0.24 -1.26 -10.04
N PHE A 50 -0.42 -2.25 -9.47
CA PHE A 50 -0.63 -2.34 -8.03
C PHE A 50 0.17 -3.52 -7.49
N ILE A 51 1.04 -3.23 -6.53
CA ILE A 51 1.88 -4.19 -5.82
C ILE A 51 1.35 -4.23 -4.38
N GLY A 52 0.97 -5.42 -3.94
CA GLY A 52 0.44 -5.66 -2.59
C GLY A 52 1.53 -5.75 -1.53
N ASP A 53 1.14 -6.29 -0.39
CA ASP A 53 1.97 -6.47 0.80
C ASP A 53 3.32 -7.11 0.47
N LEU A 54 4.40 -6.56 1.02
CA LEU A 54 5.76 -7.05 0.79
C LEU A 54 6.35 -7.76 2.00
N HIS A 55 6.03 -7.31 3.21
CA HIS A 55 6.37 -7.98 4.45
C HIS A 55 7.81 -8.51 4.52
N GLY A 56 8.80 -7.70 4.14
CA GLY A 56 10.19 -8.15 4.16
C GLY A 56 10.52 -9.29 3.18
N ASP A 57 9.65 -9.60 2.22
CA ASP A 57 9.88 -10.58 1.15
C ASP A 57 10.62 -9.95 -0.02
N LEU A 58 11.93 -9.76 0.17
CA LEU A 58 12.79 -9.14 -0.85
C LEU A 58 12.82 -9.94 -2.15
N SER A 59 12.72 -11.27 -2.08
CA SER A 59 12.77 -12.14 -3.26
C SER A 59 11.54 -11.97 -4.16
N SER A 60 10.34 -11.95 -3.55
CA SER A 60 9.10 -11.68 -4.29
C SER A 60 9.11 -10.26 -4.85
N ALA A 61 9.50 -9.25 -4.04
CA ALA A 61 9.63 -7.86 -4.49
C ALA A 61 10.58 -7.72 -5.68
N HIS A 62 11.78 -8.30 -5.60
CA HIS A 62 12.77 -8.28 -6.68
C HIS A 62 12.25 -8.94 -7.95
N SER A 63 11.61 -10.12 -7.83
CA SER A 63 11.08 -10.86 -8.97
C SER A 63 9.96 -10.09 -9.68
N VAL A 64 9.07 -9.45 -8.91
CA VAL A 64 8.02 -8.56 -9.46
C VAL A 64 8.63 -7.38 -10.18
N LEU A 65 9.57 -6.66 -9.57
CA LEU A 65 10.21 -5.49 -10.18
C LEU A 65 10.99 -5.86 -11.44
N LYS A 66 11.68 -7.00 -11.44
CA LYS A 66 12.38 -7.50 -12.62
C LYS A 66 11.41 -7.84 -13.75
N SER A 67 10.29 -8.49 -13.45
CA SER A 67 9.28 -8.87 -14.44
C SER A 67 8.51 -7.66 -14.99
N MET A 68 8.36 -6.59 -14.20
CA MET A 68 7.63 -5.37 -14.56
C MET A 68 8.58 -4.20 -14.89
N TRP A 69 9.82 -4.48 -15.24
CA TRP A 69 10.83 -3.45 -15.46
C TRP A 69 10.47 -2.48 -16.59
N SER A 70 9.86 -2.98 -17.67
CA SER A 70 9.39 -2.16 -18.79
C SER A 70 8.29 -1.19 -18.39
N GLU A 71 7.39 -1.60 -17.50
CA GLU A 71 6.33 -0.76 -16.96
C GLU A 71 6.88 0.30 -16.00
N LEU A 72 7.85 -0.11 -15.16
CA LEU A 72 8.52 0.79 -14.22
C LEU A 72 9.28 1.91 -14.94
N THR A 73 9.98 1.58 -16.02
CA THR A 73 10.74 2.56 -16.82
C THR A 73 9.88 3.26 -17.89
N GLY A 74 8.72 2.69 -18.23
CA GLY A 74 7.75 3.22 -19.18
C GLY A 74 6.83 4.31 -18.60
N GLU A 75 5.57 4.33 -19.04
CA GLU A 75 4.60 5.37 -18.68
C GLU A 75 3.55 4.92 -17.64
N CYS A 76 3.70 3.71 -17.07
CA CYS A 76 2.82 3.25 -16.01
C CYS A 76 3.07 3.99 -14.70
N ILE A 77 2.00 4.25 -13.96
CA ILE A 77 2.08 4.65 -12.55
C ILE A 77 2.04 3.39 -11.69
N ILE A 78 2.92 3.32 -10.69
CA ILE A 78 3.04 2.16 -9.80
C ILE A 78 2.59 2.55 -8.42
N VAL A 79 1.63 1.80 -7.87
CA VAL A 79 1.07 2.00 -6.54
C VAL A 79 1.40 0.79 -5.69
N PHE A 80 2.20 0.99 -4.65
CA PHE A 80 2.40 0.02 -3.59
C PHE A 80 1.32 0.20 -2.54
N LEU A 81 0.69 -0.89 -2.13
CA LEU A 81 -0.50 -0.86 -1.28
C LEU A 81 -0.20 -0.88 0.23
N GLY A 82 1.09 -0.80 0.63
CA GLY A 82 1.51 -0.81 2.04
C GLY A 82 2.08 -2.15 2.49
N ASP A 83 2.32 -2.27 3.79
CA ASP A 83 2.89 -3.44 4.46
C ASP A 83 4.26 -3.84 3.92
N TYR A 84 5.23 -2.94 4.10
CA TYR A 84 6.62 -3.15 3.66
C TYR A 84 7.43 -3.96 4.65
N VAL A 85 7.11 -3.82 5.95
CA VAL A 85 7.85 -4.41 7.08
C VAL A 85 7.08 -5.55 7.75
N ASP A 86 7.67 -6.14 8.78
CA ASP A 86 7.22 -7.30 9.55
C ASP A 86 7.17 -8.62 8.75
N ARG A 87 7.10 -9.75 9.46
CA ARG A 87 6.94 -11.13 8.96
C ARG A 87 8.20 -11.73 8.32
N GLY A 88 8.72 -11.13 7.26
CA GLY A 88 9.86 -11.65 6.51
C GLY A 88 11.21 -11.22 7.10
N SER A 89 12.28 -11.86 6.62
CA SER A 89 13.62 -11.66 7.18
C SER A 89 14.37 -10.45 6.60
N TYR A 90 13.91 -9.90 5.46
CA TYR A 90 14.60 -8.81 4.76
C TYR A 90 13.83 -7.49 4.82
N GLN A 91 13.33 -7.14 6.03
CA GLN A 91 12.45 -5.98 6.23
C GLN A 91 13.15 -4.66 5.92
N LEU A 92 14.39 -4.48 6.40
CA LEU A 92 15.17 -3.26 6.15
C LEU A 92 15.50 -3.12 4.66
N GLU A 93 15.87 -4.23 4.03
CA GLU A 93 16.22 -4.28 2.61
C GLU A 93 14.99 -4.00 1.73
N THR A 94 13.84 -4.56 2.08
CA THR A 94 12.58 -4.37 1.34
C THR A 94 12.09 -2.92 1.45
N LEU A 95 12.08 -2.36 2.66
CA LEU A 95 11.74 -0.96 2.86
C LEU A 95 12.73 -0.04 2.11
N THR A 96 14.04 -0.31 2.22
CA THR A 96 15.07 0.45 1.49
C THR A 96 14.83 0.39 -0.03
N LEU A 97 14.50 -0.77 -0.57
CA LEU A 97 14.24 -0.95 -2.00
C LEU A 97 13.09 -0.05 -2.48
N VAL A 98 11.95 -0.07 -1.79
CA VAL A 98 10.78 0.73 -2.20
C VAL A 98 11.03 2.24 -2.03
N LEU A 99 11.77 2.64 -1.00
CA LEU A 99 12.15 4.03 -0.80
C LEU A 99 13.13 4.53 -1.88
N LEU A 100 14.09 3.71 -2.29
CA LEU A 100 14.99 4.04 -3.41
C LEU A 100 14.22 4.13 -4.74
N LEU A 101 13.23 3.27 -4.95
CA LEU A 101 12.36 3.37 -6.12
C LEU A 101 11.59 4.68 -6.10
N LYS A 102 10.97 5.05 -4.98
CA LYS A 102 10.28 6.34 -4.83
C LYS A 102 11.21 7.52 -5.06
N LYS A 103 12.43 7.47 -4.52
CA LYS A 103 13.45 8.52 -4.73
C LYS A 103 13.80 8.69 -6.21
N ASN A 104 14.02 7.60 -6.94
CA ASN A 104 14.46 7.64 -8.33
C ASN A 104 13.33 7.87 -9.34
N TYR A 105 12.10 7.49 -8.99
CA TYR A 105 10.90 7.58 -9.85
C TYR A 105 9.76 8.26 -9.11
N HIS A 106 10.04 9.37 -8.41
CA HIS A 106 9.08 10.06 -7.55
C HIS A 106 7.81 10.50 -8.27
N ASP A 107 7.89 10.77 -9.57
CA ASP A 107 6.80 11.20 -10.43
C ASP A 107 5.91 10.06 -10.97
N LYS A 108 6.23 8.81 -10.62
CA LYS A 108 5.50 7.61 -11.07
C LYS A 108 5.13 6.65 -9.95
N ILE A 109 5.80 6.72 -8.81
CA ILE A 109 5.61 5.77 -7.71
C ILE A 109 4.80 6.41 -6.59
N VAL A 110 3.77 5.71 -6.14
CA VAL A 110 2.99 6.00 -4.93
C VAL A 110 3.24 4.89 -3.94
N LEU A 111 3.60 5.25 -2.70
CA LEU A 111 3.74 4.34 -1.58
C LEU A 111 2.60 4.62 -0.61
N LEU A 112 1.61 3.72 -0.52
CA LEU A 112 0.54 3.82 0.47
C LEU A 112 1.00 3.24 1.80
N ARG A 113 0.35 3.67 2.87
CA ARG A 113 0.55 3.15 4.23
C ARG A 113 -0.24 1.88 4.42
N GLY A 114 0.41 0.83 4.95
CA GLY A 114 -0.25 -0.36 5.45
C GLY A 114 -0.42 -0.34 6.98
N ASN A 115 -1.09 -1.34 7.53
CA ASN A 115 -1.27 -1.45 8.98
C ASN A 115 0.02 -1.87 9.70
N HIS A 116 1.00 -2.43 8.99
CA HIS A 116 2.34 -2.73 9.50
C HIS A 116 3.31 -1.53 9.44
N GLU A 117 2.87 -0.38 8.92
CA GLU A 117 3.44 0.94 9.14
C GLU A 117 2.58 1.69 10.20
N PRO A 118 2.53 1.20 11.46
CA PRO A 118 1.46 1.50 12.39
C PRO A 118 1.47 2.93 12.93
N PRO A 119 0.29 3.47 13.27
CA PRO A 119 0.23 4.52 14.27
C PRO A 119 0.55 3.92 15.64
N THR A 120 1.16 4.70 16.54
CA THR A 120 1.64 4.21 17.84
C THR A 120 0.55 3.62 18.74
N TRP A 121 -0.72 4.02 18.53
CA TRP A 121 -1.87 3.55 19.31
C TRP A 121 -2.53 2.29 18.74
N LEU A 122 -2.15 1.83 17.52
CA LEU A 122 -2.71 0.64 16.86
C LEU A 122 -1.60 -0.18 16.20
N THR A 123 -0.71 -0.73 17.01
CA THR A 123 0.41 -1.56 16.53
C THR A 123 -0.07 -2.99 16.27
N PRO A 124 0.24 -3.59 15.10
CA PRO A 124 -0.11 -4.98 14.79
C PRO A 124 0.64 -5.96 15.70
N TYR A 125 0.11 -7.16 15.85
CA TYR A 125 0.81 -8.22 16.57
C TYR A 125 1.00 -9.47 15.68
N PRO A 126 2.23 -10.02 15.61
CA PRO A 126 3.48 -9.43 16.07
C PRO A 126 3.93 -8.25 15.19
N HIS A 127 4.67 -7.31 15.80
CA HIS A 127 5.39 -6.22 15.13
C HIS A 127 6.86 -6.41 15.42
N ASP A 128 7.59 -7.02 14.52
CA ASP A 128 8.98 -7.44 14.73
C ASP A 128 10.02 -6.55 14.02
N TYR A 129 9.60 -5.53 13.29
CA TYR A 129 10.49 -4.56 12.65
C TYR A 129 11.48 -3.90 13.64
N PRO A 130 11.07 -3.47 14.87
CA PRO A 130 12.02 -2.97 15.87
C PRO A 130 13.09 -3.98 16.28
N TYR A 131 12.75 -5.29 16.30
CA TYR A 131 13.71 -6.36 16.57
C TYR A 131 14.77 -6.43 15.47
N TYR A 132 14.38 -6.37 14.19
CA TYR A 132 15.33 -6.36 13.07
C TYR A 132 16.24 -5.12 13.08
N LEU A 133 15.71 -3.94 13.43
CA LEU A 133 16.51 -2.75 13.66
C LEU A 133 17.52 -2.95 14.79
N SER A 134 17.10 -3.52 15.94
CA SER A 134 17.98 -3.74 17.08
C SER A 134 19.09 -4.73 16.81
N THR A 135 18.79 -5.78 16.06
CA THR A 135 19.76 -6.79 15.64
C THR A 135 20.80 -6.20 14.68
N ARG A 136 20.38 -5.32 13.76
CA ARG A 136 21.26 -4.72 12.75
C ARG A 136 22.06 -3.55 13.28
N PHE A 137 21.46 -2.67 14.11
CA PHE A 137 22.00 -1.36 14.46
C PHE A 137 22.19 -1.13 15.96
N SER A 138 22.11 -2.19 16.76
CA SER A 138 22.34 -2.25 18.22
C SER A 138 22.07 -0.96 19.03
N SER A 139 22.97 0.02 19.08
CA SER A 139 22.82 1.23 19.93
C SER A 139 21.89 2.30 19.36
N THR A 140 21.67 2.35 18.03
CA THR A 140 20.93 3.42 17.35
C THR A 140 19.49 3.02 16.94
N TRP A 141 19.10 1.78 17.21
CA TRP A 141 17.83 1.22 16.69
C TRP A 141 16.58 1.99 17.17
N ARG A 142 16.57 2.51 18.41
CA ARG A 142 15.42 3.25 18.93
C ARG A 142 15.18 4.55 18.17
N ASP A 143 16.28 5.27 17.87
CA ASP A 143 16.20 6.50 17.09
C ASP A 143 15.79 6.21 15.64
N LEU A 144 16.30 5.10 15.05
CA LEU A 144 15.91 4.65 13.71
C LEU A 144 14.46 4.25 13.68
N TYR A 145 13.95 3.56 14.71
CA TYR A 145 12.53 3.21 14.79
C TYR A 145 11.66 4.47 14.88
N GLN A 146 12.04 5.45 15.71
CA GLN A 146 11.32 6.72 15.79
C GLN A 146 11.35 7.46 14.43
N THR A 147 12.48 7.47 13.74
CA THR A 147 12.59 8.04 12.40
C THR A 147 11.68 7.29 11.39
N SER A 148 11.60 5.95 11.51
CA SER A 148 10.68 5.15 10.71
C SER A 148 9.22 5.48 11.00
N LEU A 149 8.82 5.64 12.26
CA LEU A 149 7.46 6.05 12.65
C LEU A 149 7.11 7.43 12.06
N ASN A 150 8.05 8.36 12.03
CA ASN A 150 7.84 9.67 11.40
C ASN A 150 7.57 9.52 9.90
N LEU A 151 8.35 8.70 9.19
CA LEU A 151 8.11 8.36 7.80
C LEU A 151 6.74 7.69 7.61
N PHE A 152 6.42 6.67 8.41
CA PHE A 152 5.15 5.92 8.32
C PHE A 152 3.94 6.83 8.49
N ASN A 153 4.01 7.82 9.39
CA ASN A 153 2.95 8.80 9.58
C ASN A 153 2.76 9.77 8.40
N THR A 154 3.74 9.89 7.51
CA THR A 154 3.65 10.75 6.30
C THR A 154 3.19 9.98 5.06
N LEU A 155 3.21 8.64 5.09
CA LEU A 155 2.73 7.84 3.96
C LEU A 155 1.26 8.13 3.66
N PRO A 156 0.90 8.36 2.38
CA PRO A 156 -0.49 8.50 1.97
C PRO A 156 -1.31 7.24 2.30
N LEU A 157 -2.58 7.44 2.64
CA LEU A 157 -3.51 6.35 2.98
C LEU A 157 -4.34 5.88 1.79
N VAL A 158 -4.64 6.82 0.88
CA VAL A 158 -5.56 6.56 -0.23
C VAL A 158 -5.02 7.20 -1.50
N ALA A 159 -5.13 6.49 -2.61
CA ALA A 159 -4.92 7.03 -3.95
C ALA A 159 -6.22 6.90 -4.75
N ILE A 160 -6.69 8.00 -5.34
CA ILE A 160 -7.95 8.05 -6.08
C ILE A 160 -7.68 8.48 -7.52
N LEU A 161 -8.20 7.71 -8.46
CA LEU A 161 -8.45 8.16 -9.83
C LEU A 161 -9.95 8.29 -9.99
N GLU A 162 -10.46 9.54 -9.94
CA GLU A 162 -11.90 9.81 -10.12
C GLU A 162 -12.41 9.19 -11.41
N ASP A 163 -13.66 8.77 -11.42
CA ASP A 163 -14.34 8.03 -12.48
C ASP A 163 -13.86 6.57 -12.68
N PHE A 164 -12.78 6.12 -11.98
CA PHE A 164 -12.20 4.80 -12.22
C PHE A 164 -12.00 3.95 -10.98
N PHE A 165 -11.15 4.36 -10.00
CA PHE A 165 -10.84 3.50 -8.87
C PHE A 165 -10.37 4.26 -7.61
N ILE A 166 -10.49 3.55 -6.48
CA ILE A 166 -9.85 3.89 -5.20
C ILE A 166 -8.80 2.80 -4.91
N ALA A 167 -7.60 3.18 -4.53
CA ALA A 167 -6.58 2.29 -3.99
C ALA A 167 -6.27 2.66 -2.54
N LEU A 168 -6.22 1.67 -1.65
CA LEU A 168 -5.96 1.80 -0.21
C LEU A 168 -5.46 0.45 0.33
N HIS A 169 -5.04 0.40 1.60
CA HIS A 169 -4.50 -0.85 2.15
C HIS A 169 -5.58 -1.85 2.56
N GLY A 170 -6.45 -1.49 3.49
CA GLY A 170 -7.53 -2.34 4.02
C GLY A 170 -8.86 -2.14 3.29
N GLY A 171 -9.68 -1.19 3.70
CA GLY A 171 -11.00 -0.97 3.12
C GLY A 171 -11.48 0.48 3.17
N PRO A 172 -12.59 0.80 2.48
CA PRO A 172 -13.22 2.10 2.60
C PRO A 172 -13.74 2.34 4.02
N PRO A 173 -13.64 3.56 4.56
CA PRO A 173 -14.20 3.85 5.86
C PRO A 173 -15.74 3.87 5.83
N LEU A 174 -16.38 3.51 6.94
CA LEU A 174 -17.86 3.45 7.03
C LEU A 174 -18.54 4.82 6.85
N THR A 175 -17.79 5.89 6.99
CA THR A 175 -18.24 7.26 6.66
C THR A 175 -18.77 7.41 5.24
N VAL A 176 -18.36 6.53 4.30
CA VAL A 176 -18.91 6.49 2.93
C VAL A 176 -20.44 6.30 2.92
N LEU A 177 -21.00 5.60 3.90
CA LEU A 177 -22.44 5.30 3.98
C LEU A 177 -23.30 6.55 4.17
N THR A 178 -22.80 7.54 4.91
CA THR A 178 -23.52 8.74 5.27
C THR A 178 -23.08 10.01 4.54
N SER A 179 -21.89 9.96 3.90
CA SER A 179 -21.33 11.11 3.20
C SER A 179 -21.98 11.36 1.85
N SER A 180 -22.02 12.63 1.44
CA SER A 180 -22.50 13.08 0.14
C SER A 180 -21.37 13.20 -0.91
N SER A 181 -20.13 13.30 -0.44
CA SER A 181 -18.92 13.39 -1.28
C SER A 181 -17.84 12.42 -0.78
N TRP A 182 -16.91 12.03 -1.66
CA TRP A 182 -15.77 11.25 -1.23
C TRP A 182 -14.82 12.07 -0.34
N GLN A 183 -14.75 13.38 -0.53
CA GLN A 183 -13.95 14.27 0.30
C GLN A 183 -14.41 14.21 1.77
N ASP A 184 -15.72 14.25 2.01
CA ASP A 184 -16.25 14.11 3.37
C ASP A 184 -16.03 12.70 3.92
N ALA A 185 -16.25 11.68 3.08
CA ALA A 185 -16.10 10.28 3.47
C ALA A 185 -14.68 9.93 3.91
N PHE A 186 -13.68 10.45 3.21
CA PHE A 186 -12.26 10.24 3.52
C PHE A 186 -11.66 11.40 4.34
N GLU A 187 -12.48 12.24 4.96
CA GLU A 187 -12.05 13.38 5.79
C GLU A 187 -11.03 14.32 5.10
N ALA A 188 -11.09 14.41 3.77
CA ALA A 188 -10.26 15.32 3.02
C ALA A 188 -10.51 16.78 3.44
N GLY A 189 -9.44 17.54 3.63
CA GLY A 189 -9.52 18.92 4.10
C GLY A 189 -9.45 19.10 5.62
N ARG A 190 -9.41 18.02 6.41
CA ARG A 190 -9.07 18.08 7.84
C ARG A 190 -7.55 18.05 8.03
N GLU A 191 -7.06 18.42 9.21
CA GLU A 191 -5.61 18.36 9.52
C GLU A 191 -5.09 16.92 9.65
N GLY A 192 -5.97 15.96 9.97
CA GLY A 192 -5.64 14.54 10.09
C GLY A 192 -6.89 13.69 9.97
N PHE A 193 -6.72 12.38 9.78
CA PHE A 193 -7.81 11.41 9.84
C PHE A 193 -8.22 11.20 11.30
N SER A 194 -9.52 11.00 11.55
CA SER A 194 -9.95 10.48 12.85
C SER A 194 -9.37 9.08 13.06
N SER A 195 -9.18 8.68 14.33
CA SER A 195 -8.63 7.36 14.66
C SER A 195 -9.45 6.23 14.02
N ARG A 196 -10.78 6.39 14.01
CA ARG A 196 -11.70 5.42 13.42
C ARG A 196 -11.53 5.29 11.91
N VAL A 197 -11.50 6.41 11.18
CA VAL A 197 -11.32 6.39 9.72
C VAL A 197 -9.95 5.82 9.36
N LEU A 198 -8.89 6.17 10.10
CA LEU A 198 -7.56 5.62 9.92
C LEU A 198 -7.55 4.10 10.15
N GLU A 199 -8.16 3.64 11.24
CA GLU A 199 -8.27 2.21 11.56
C GLU A 199 -9.01 1.46 10.44
N GLU A 200 -10.18 1.96 10.03
CA GLU A 200 -10.99 1.32 8.98
C GLU A 200 -10.24 1.24 7.63
N ILE A 201 -9.52 2.29 7.24
CA ILE A 201 -8.70 2.30 6.00
C ILE A 201 -7.58 1.27 6.05
N LEU A 202 -6.96 1.05 7.22
CA LEU A 202 -5.81 0.18 7.36
C LEU A 202 -6.16 -1.30 7.67
N TRP A 203 -7.34 -1.58 8.26
CA TRP A 203 -7.61 -2.90 8.86
C TRP A 203 -8.86 -3.60 8.34
N SER A 204 -9.72 -2.94 7.54
CA SER A 204 -10.98 -3.54 7.08
C SER A 204 -10.76 -4.53 5.95
N ASP A 205 -11.55 -5.62 5.95
CA ASP A 205 -11.56 -6.66 4.91
C ASP A 205 -12.94 -6.77 4.23
N PRO A 206 -13.02 -7.18 2.96
CA PRO A 206 -14.29 -7.39 2.27
C PRO A 206 -14.96 -8.71 2.69
N VAL A 207 -16.28 -8.70 2.81
CA VAL A 207 -17.12 -9.87 3.04
C VAL A 207 -18.23 -9.95 1.98
N GLU A 208 -18.52 -11.16 1.45
CA GLU A 208 -19.41 -11.31 0.26
C GLU A 208 -20.89 -11.02 0.52
N GLU A 209 -21.28 -10.85 1.76
CA GLU A 209 -22.66 -10.61 2.17
C GLU A 209 -23.18 -9.24 1.71
N ASP A 210 -24.47 -9.16 1.36
CA ASP A 210 -25.15 -7.93 1.02
C ASP A 210 -25.62 -7.15 2.27
N LEU A 211 -24.64 -6.71 3.03
CA LEU A 211 -24.81 -5.94 4.25
C LEU A 211 -23.91 -4.69 4.24
N GLU A 212 -24.01 -3.87 5.26
CA GLU A 212 -23.09 -2.76 5.45
C GLU A 212 -21.74 -3.26 5.97
N TYR A 213 -21.71 -3.79 7.20
CA TYR A 213 -20.48 -4.33 7.79
C TYR A 213 -20.78 -5.31 8.91
N LEU A 214 -19.75 -6.08 9.28
CA LEU A 214 -19.67 -6.90 10.48
C LEU A 214 -18.44 -6.49 11.30
N GLU A 215 -18.41 -6.88 12.56
CA GLU A 215 -17.19 -6.76 13.37
C GLU A 215 -16.04 -7.60 12.79
N SER A 216 -14.85 -7.04 12.77
CA SER A 216 -13.67 -7.74 12.29
C SER A 216 -13.12 -8.69 13.36
N PRO A 217 -12.84 -9.96 13.03
CA PRO A 217 -12.18 -10.90 13.94
C PRO A 217 -10.73 -10.50 14.26
N ARG A 218 -10.17 -9.53 13.54
CA ARG A 218 -8.83 -8.99 13.80
C ARG A 218 -8.76 -8.11 15.04
N GLY A 219 -9.91 -7.69 15.60
CA GLY A 219 -10.00 -6.74 16.72
C GLY A 219 -9.76 -5.29 16.31
N ALA A 220 -9.62 -5.01 15.01
CA ALA A 220 -9.50 -3.68 14.42
C ALA A 220 -10.16 -3.66 13.03
N GLY A 221 -10.59 -2.49 12.57
CA GLY A 221 -11.34 -2.35 11.33
C GLY A 221 -12.70 -3.05 11.35
N VAL A 222 -13.25 -3.30 10.17
CA VAL A 222 -14.54 -3.98 9.97
C VAL A 222 -14.47 -4.97 8.81
N LEU A 223 -15.40 -5.92 8.77
CA LEU A 223 -15.69 -6.68 7.56
C LEU A 223 -16.74 -5.89 6.75
N PHE A 224 -16.32 -5.22 5.68
CA PHE A 224 -17.22 -4.40 4.87
C PHE A 224 -17.95 -5.21 3.79
N GLY A 225 -19.27 -5.03 3.74
CA GLY A 225 -20.13 -5.70 2.76
C GLY A 225 -20.28 -4.92 1.44
N LYS A 226 -21.09 -5.49 0.54
CA LYS A 226 -21.34 -4.92 -0.80
C LYS A 226 -21.92 -3.51 -0.76
N LYS A 227 -22.68 -3.16 0.27
CA LYS A 227 -23.27 -1.81 0.40
C LYS A 227 -22.20 -0.73 0.58
N VAL A 228 -21.15 -0.99 1.38
CA VAL A 228 -20.01 -0.06 1.55
C VAL A 228 -19.27 0.11 0.23
N THR A 229 -18.95 -1.01 -0.45
CA THR A 229 -18.28 -0.98 -1.76
C THR A 229 -19.05 -0.15 -2.79
N ASN A 230 -20.34 -0.44 -2.96
CA ASN A 230 -21.18 0.28 -3.91
C ASN A 230 -21.27 1.78 -3.59
N LYS A 231 -21.38 2.13 -2.31
CA LYS A 231 -21.45 3.53 -1.89
C LYS A 231 -20.12 4.26 -2.11
N ALA A 232 -18.98 3.65 -1.75
CA ALA A 232 -17.66 4.20 -1.98
C ALA A 232 -17.41 4.47 -3.48
N LEU A 233 -17.69 3.49 -4.32
CA LEU A 233 -17.54 3.61 -5.78
C LEU A 233 -18.48 4.67 -6.37
N LYS A 234 -19.73 4.76 -5.89
CA LYS A 234 -20.66 5.81 -6.32
C LYS A 234 -20.14 7.21 -6.02
N LEU A 235 -19.51 7.43 -4.87
CA LEU A 235 -18.98 8.73 -4.48
C LEU A 235 -17.88 9.24 -5.42
N ILE A 236 -17.04 8.35 -5.95
CA ILE A 236 -15.97 8.70 -6.92
C ILE A 236 -16.40 8.47 -8.37
N ARG A 237 -17.62 7.99 -8.63
CA ARG A 237 -18.10 7.49 -9.94
C ARG A 237 -17.21 6.38 -10.51
N GLY A 238 -16.53 5.64 -9.63
CA GLY A 238 -15.54 4.64 -9.98
C GLY A 238 -16.11 3.23 -10.17
N ARG A 239 -15.21 2.30 -10.52
CA ARG A 239 -15.55 0.90 -10.83
C ARG A 239 -14.84 -0.10 -9.92
N TYR A 240 -13.67 0.27 -9.35
CA TYR A 240 -12.83 -0.67 -8.62
C TYR A 240 -12.35 -0.10 -7.29
N ILE A 241 -12.30 -0.95 -6.28
CA ILE A 241 -11.51 -0.78 -5.07
C ILE A 241 -10.33 -1.74 -5.18
N ILE A 242 -9.11 -1.24 -5.03
CA ILE A 242 -7.88 -2.02 -5.13
C ILE A 242 -7.18 -1.95 -3.79
N ARG A 243 -6.88 -3.11 -3.21
CA ARG A 243 -6.40 -3.20 -1.83
C ARG A 243 -5.38 -4.32 -1.61
N GLY A 244 -4.73 -4.35 -0.46
CA GLY A 244 -3.81 -5.35 0.04
C GLY A 244 -4.36 -6.13 1.24
N HIS A 245 -3.57 -6.28 2.32
CA HIS A 245 -3.91 -6.68 3.70
C HIS A 245 -4.33 -8.14 3.92
N GLU A 246 -5.03 -8.81 3.00
CA GLU A 246 -5.33 -10.24 3.11
C GLU A 246 -4.30 -11.06 2.33
N ALA A 247 -3.73 -12.06 3.01
CA ALA A 247 -2.86 -13.04 2.37
C ALA A 247 -3.68 -13.91 1.39
N VAL A 248 -3.55 -13.63 0.10
CA VAL A 248 -4.22 -14.35 -0.98
C VAL A 248 -3.17 -14.85 -1.99
N ASN A 249 -3.51 -15.89 -2.74
CA ASN A 249 -2.60 -16.40 -3.76
C ASN A 249 -2.67 -15.52 -5.03
N GLY A 250 -1.79 -14.52 -5.08
CA GLY A 250 -1.74 -13.58 -6.18
C GLY A 250 -2.77 -12.45 -6.07
N VAL A 251 -3.87 -12.54 -6.81
CA VAL A 251 -4.96 -11.56 -6.82
C VAL A 251 -6.31 -12.27 -6.62
N LYS A 252 -7.09 -11.77 -5.65
CA LYS A 252 -8.45 -12.25 -5.36
C LYS A 252 -9.46 -11.15 -5.68
N THR A 253 -10.65 -11.51 -6.12
CA THR A 253 -11.75 -10.57 -6.34
C THR A 253 -12.90 -10.85 -5.39
N ASN A 254 -13.54 -9.78 -4.91
CA ASN A 254 -14.75 -9.81 -4.12
C ASN A 254 -15.83 -8.90 -4.75
N HIS A 255 -17.06 -9.00 -4.24
CA HIS A 255 -18.19 -8.13 -4.62
C HIS A 255 -18.41 -8.08 -6.16
N ASN A 256 -18.47 -9.27 -6.79
CA ASN A 256 -18.65 -9.42 -8.24
C ASN A 256 -17.55 -8.72 -9.08
N GLY A 257 -16.29 -8.74 -8.61
CA GLY A 257 -15.17 -8.13 -9.32
C GLY A 257 -15.03 -6.62 -9.13
N LEU A 258 -15.71 -6.03 -8.15
CA LEU A 258 -15.56 -4.61 -7.81
C LEU A 258 -14.39 -4.36 -6.85
N VAL A 259 -13.98 -5.36 -6.07
CA VAL A 259 -12.85 -5.29 -5.13
C VAL A 259 -11.75 -6.25 -5.57
N PHE A 260 -10.53 -5.75 -5.67
CA PHE A 260 -9.34 -6.54 -5.97
C PHE A 260 -8.40 -6.51 -4.76
N THR A 261 -8.15 -7.66 -4.17
CA THR A 261 -7.10 -7.86 -3.16
C THR A 261 -5.85 -8.36 -3.86
N VAL A 262 -4.75 -7.64 -3.72
CA VAL A 262 -3.44 -7.94 -4.31
C VAL A 262 -2.47 -8.30 -3.20
N PHE A 263 -1.80 -9.45 -3.29
CA PHE A 263 -0.82 -9.88 -2.29
C PHE A 263 0.48 -10.34 -2.96
N THR A 264 1.59 -9.76 -2.55
CA THR A 264 2.88 -9.94 -3.24
C THR A 264 3.89 -10.75 -2.43
N ALA A 265 3.83 -10.77 -1.09
CA ALA A 265 4.77 -11.48 -0.19
C ALA A 265 4.60 -13.01 -0.26
N SER A 266 4.81 -13.61 -1.42
CA SER A 266 4.46 -15.01 -1.66
C SER A 266 5.40 -16.01 -1.01
N ILE A 267 6.70 -15.73 -0.89
CA ILE A 267 7.65 -16.64 -0.24
C ILE A 267 7.42 -16.66 1.27
N VAL A 268 7.28 -15.50 1.89
CA VAL A 268 7.05 -15.39 3.34
C VAL A 268 5.78 -16.11 3.78
N TYR A 269 4.74 -16.10 2.95
CA TYR A 269 3.46 -16.75 3.23
C TYR A 269 3.29 -18.13 2.57
N ASN A 270 4.34 -18.66 1.96
CA ASN A 270 4.32 -19.95 1.26
C ASN A 270 3.19 -20.06 0.23
N LEU A 271 3.01 -19.01 -0.58
CA LEU A 271 2.03 -18.93 -1.66
C LEU A 271 2.68 -19.26 -3.01
N ASN A 272 1.86 -19.64 -3.99
CA ASN A 272 2.34 -20.09 -5.29
C ASN A 272 2.93 -18.97 -6.15
N CYS A 273 2.50 -17.71 -5.94
CA CYS A 273 2.98 -16.57 -6.71
C CYS A 273 2.79 -15.22 -6.02
N ALA A 274 3.66 -14.29 -6.37
CA ALA A 274 3.53 -12.88 -6.04
C ALA A 274 2.51 -12.21 -6.96
N GLY A 275 1.44 -11.67 -6.39
CA GLY A 275 0.37 -11.00 -7.13
C GLY A 275 0.76 -9.60 -7.56
N VAL A 276 0.36 -9.23 -8.77
CA VAL A 276 0.35 -7.86 -9.28
C VAL A 276 -0.95 -7.64 -10.04
N LEU A 277 -1.61 -6.53 -9.81
CA LEU A 277 -2.75 -6.12 -10.63
C LEU A 277 -2.30 -5.02 -11.59
N LYS A 278 -2.49 -5.23 -12.88
CA LYS A 278 -2.27 -4.22 -13.93
C LYS A 278 -3.61 -3.71 -14.45
N LEU A 279 -3.81 -2.41 -14.44
CA LEU A 279 -4.91 -1.75 -15.14
C LEU A 279 -4.37 -1.12 -16.42
N VAL A 280 -4.93 -1.48 -17.58
CA VAL A 280 -4.54 -0.93 -18.87
C VAL A 280 -5.68 -0.07 -19.42
N TYR A 281 -5.39 1.18 -19.82
CA TYR A 281 -6.37 2.08 -20.39
C TYR A 281 -6.68 1.69 -21.83
N LYS A 282 -7.95 1.33 -22.09
CA LYS A 282 -8.47 0.96 -23.41
C LYS A 282 -9.92 1.43 -23.53
N GLU A 283 -10.30 1.98 -24.67
CA GLU A 283 -11.68 2.34 -24.99
C GLU A 283 -12.38 3.15 -23.89
N ASN A 284 -11.69 4.19 -23.39
CA ASN A 284 -12.15 5.05 -22.30
C ASN A 284 -12.38 4.35 -20.96
N ASN A 285 -11.75 3.18 -20.72
CA ASN A 285 -11.84 2.45 -19.48
C ASN A 285 -10.50 1.80 -19.10
N TYR A 286 -10.38 1.40 -17.83
CA TYR A 286 -9.27 0.60 -17.34
C TYR A 286 -9.67 -0.86 -17.25
N ILE A 287 -8.92 -1.71 -17.95
CA ILE A 287 -9.16 -3.16 -18.00
C ILE A 287 -8.20 -3.85 -17.02
N PRO A 288 -8.71 -4.58 -16.00
CA PRO A 288 -7.89 -5.27 -15.03
C PRO A 288 -7.25 -6.53 -15.61
N GLN A 289 -5.99 -6.76 -15.30
CA GLN A 289 -5.19 -7.93 -15.63
C GLN A 289 -4.48 -8.40 -14.36
N ALA A 290 -4.94 -9.52 -13.79
CA ALA A 290 -4.27 -10.16 -12.67
C ALA A 290 -3.03 -10.92 -13.17
N LEU A 291 -1.88 -10.62 -12.60
CA LEU A 291 -0.60 -11.24 -12.93
C LEU A 291 -0.11 -12.06 -11.73
N CYS A 292 0.45 -13.23 -12.01
CA CYS A 292 0.99 -14.16 -11.04
C CYS A 292 2.47 -14.36 -11.38
N ILE A 293 3.36 -13.74 -10.60
CA ILE A 293 4.80 -13.79 -10.80
C ILE A 293 5.38 -14.87 -9.89
N LYS A 294 6.07 -15.84 -10.46
CA LYS A 294 6.79 -16.84 -9.66
C LYS A 294 8.11 -16.23 -9.19
N PRO A 295 8.32 -16.09 -7.87
CA PRO A 295 9.59 -15.58 -7.37
C PRO A 295 10.73 -16.55 -7.68
N SER A 296 11.91 -16.01 -8.00
CA SER A 296 13.13 -16.81 -8.04
C SER A 296 13.73 -16.89 -6.63
N SER A 297 14.33 -18.02 -6.29
CA SER A 297 15.07 -18.20 -5.04
C SER A 297 16.42 -17.46 -5.03
N GLU A 298 16.84 -16.89 -6.15
CA GLU A 298 18.09 -16.14 -6.31
C GLU A 298 17.85 -14.64 -6.08
N LEU A 299 18.58 -14.07 -5.08
CA LEU A 299 18.71 -12.63 -4.79
C LEU A 299 20.02 -12.07 -5.32
#